data_2ef06b440dce5a2dcaef08c4339b17c7
#
_entry.id   2ef06b440dce5a2dcaef08c4339b17c7
#
_cell.length_a   1.000
_cell.length_b   1.000
_cell.length_c   1.000
_cell.angle_alpha   90.00
_cell.angle_beta   90.00
_cell.angle_gamma   90.00
#
_symmetry.space_group_name_H-M   'P 1'
#
loop_
_entity.id
_entity.type
_entity.pdbx_description
1 polymer ?
#
loop_
_entity_poly.entity_id
_entity_poly.type
_entity_poly.pdbx_seq_one_letter_code
_entity_poly.pdbx_strand_id
1 'polypeptide(L)'
;MEFKGAYTALVTPFKDNQIDEEKFREHIEWQINQGIYGLVPCGTTGESATMSHEEHKQAIKICIDQNNGRVPILAGTGSNNTSEAIALTRFAKEAGVDGALSITPYYNKPTQAGLKAHFKAIAREAPLPTVVYNVPGRTGVNLLPETLAEIKKEIPEVVGVKEASGNISQVSQAVEYCGRDFSVLAGEDFIVLPLMSQGGKGVISVVSNIAPSKMAGLCSAYLSKDVDKALDLHFDLAPLCRAMFFETNPIPVKTALSIMGRMDLELRLPLVNMQPENESKLKQVLKQKQLI
;
A
#
# COMPACT_ATOMS: atom_id res chain seq x y z
N MET A 1 1.52 -6.87 -17.19
CA MET A 1 0.70 -5.78 -16.61
C MET A 1 1.63 -4.80 -15.93
N GLU A 2 1.42 -3.49 -16.08
CA GLU A 2 2.24 -2.44 -15.44
C GLU A 2 1.40 -1.78 -14.34
N PHE A 3 1.92 -1.74 -13.11
CA PHE A 3 1.32 -1.00 -12.00
C PHE A 3 1.98 0.38 -11.90
N LYS A 4 1.18 1.46 -12.01
CA LYS A 4 1.64 2.85 -12.02
C LYS A 4 0.60 3.79 -11.43
N GLY A 5 0.98 5.03 -11.14
CA GLY A 5 0.06 6.01 -10.55
C GLY A 5 -0.14 5.81 -9.04
N ALA A 6 -1.23 6.33 -8.50
CA ALA A 6 -1.52 6.27 -7.07
C ALA A 6 -2.49 5.14 -6.73
N TYR A 7 -2.06 4.21 -5.91
CA TYR A 7 -2.88 3.17 -5.30
C TYR A 7 -3.16 3.52 -3.84
N THR A 8 -4.38 3.31 -3.39
CA THR A 8 -4.70 3.49 -1.95
C THR A 8 -4.47 2.21 -1.18
N ALA A 9 -3.55 2.23 -0.21
CA ALA A 9 -3.49 1.22 0.83
C ALA A 9 -4.73 1.40 1.72
N LEU A 10 -5.82 0.72 1.39
CA LEU A 10 -7.12 0.91 2.02
C LEU A 10 -7.05 0.63 3.53
N VAL A 11 -7.66 1.50 4.33
CA VAL A 11 -8.05 1.13 5.69
C VAL A 11 -9.17 0.10 5.64
N THR A 12 -9.30 -0.71 6.68
CA THR A 12 -10.46 -1.57 6.89
C THR A 12 -11.27 -0.98 8.05
N PRO A 13 -12.47 -0.43 7.80
CA PRO A 13 -13.36 0.00 8.86
C PRO A 13 -13.81 -1.21 9.70
N PHE A 14 -13.84 -1.03 11.02
CA PHE A 14 -14.40 -2.01 11.95
C PHE A 14 -15.55 -1.39 12.74
N LYS A 15 -16.48 -2.24 13.14
CA LYS A 15 -17.58 -1.94 14.05
C LYS A 15 -17.91 -3.18 14.86
N ASP A 16 -17.96 -3.05 16.16
CA ASP A 16 -18.22 -4.17 17.09
C ASP A 16 -17.25 -5.35 16.84
N ASN A 17 -15.99 -5.04 16.63
CA ASN A 17 -14.91 -5.99 16.30
C ASN A 17 -15.12 -6.82 15.01
N GLN A 18 -15.98 -6.36 14.11
CA GLN A 18 -16.20 -6.97 12.79
C GLN A 18 -15.88 -5.95 11.68
N ILE A 19 -15.72 -6.41 10.45
CA ILE A 19 -15.58 -5.50 9.29
C ILE A 19 -16.90 -4.75 9.11
N ASP A 20 -16.86 -3.43 9.17
CA ASP A 20 -17.96 -2.56 8.76
C ASP A 20 -18.02 -2.52 7.24
N GLU A 21 -18.76 -3.45 6.67
CA GLU A 21 -18.86 -3.62 5.22
C GLU A 21 -19.45 -2.38 4.54
N GLU A 22 -20.45 -1.73 5.15
CA GLU A 22 -21.08 -0.54 4.59
C GLU A 22 -20.07 0.60 4.46
N LYS A 23 -19.37 0.92 5.55
CA LYS A 23 -18.34 1.98 5.53
C LYS A 23 -17.15 1.62 4.66
N PHE A 24 -16.81 0.35 4.54
CA PHE A 24 -15.75 -0.09 3.64
C PHE A 24 -16.14 0.11 2.18
N ARG A 25 -17.36 -0.24 1.78
CA ARG A 25 -17.91 0.00 0.44
C ARG A 25 -17.99 1.49 0.11
N GLU A 26 -18.48 2.32 1.03
CA GLU A 26 -18.51 3.78 0.89
C GLU A 26 -17.09 4.36 0.69
N HIS A 27 -16.10 3.86 1.44
CA HIS A 27 -14.72 4.32 1.33
C HIS A 27 -14.11 3.93 -0.02
N ILE A 28 -14.30 2.70 -0.49
CA ILE A 28 -13.86 2.23 -1.81
C ILE A 28 -14.49 3.09 -2.91
N GLU A 29 -15.80 3.30 -2.86
CA GLU A 29 -16.52 4.13 -3.83
C GLU A 29 -15.95 5.55 -3.89
N TRP A 30 -15.71 6.14 -2.72
CA TRP A 30 -15.13 7.47 -2.65
C TRP A 30 -13.73 7.53 -3.27
N GLN A 31 -12.87 6.55 -2.99
CA GLN A 31 -11.53 6.48 -3.57
C GLN A 31 -11.59 6.48 -5.10
N ILE A 32 -12.44 5.63 -5.68
CA ILE A 32 -12.62 5.52 -7.12
C ILE A 32 -13.12 6.84 -7.71
N ASN A 33 -14.16 7.43 -7.11
CA ASN A 33 -14.75 8.69 -7.56
C ASN A 33 -13.78 9.89 -7.47
N GLN A 34 -12.77 9.80 -6.61
CA GLN A 34 -11.70 10.80 -6.49
C GLN A 34 -10.52 10.55 -7.46
N GLY A 35 -10.63 9.55 -8.34
CA GLY A 35 -9.67 9.30 -9.41
C GLY A 35 -8.41 8.55 -9.00
N ILE A 36 -8.46 7.76 -7.91
CA ILE A 36 -7.34 6.88 -7.56
C ILE A 36 -7.12 5.85 -8.69
N TYR A 37 -5.86 5.51 -8.96
CA TYR A 37 -5.54 4.58 -10.04
C TYR A 37 -5.84 3.13 -9.67
N GLY A 38 -5.71 2.75 -8.40
CA GLY A 38 -5.99 1.39 -7.95
C GLY A 38 -6.14 1.26 -6.45
N LEU A 39 -6.52 0.09 -6.00
CA LEU A 39 -6.89 -0.23 -4.62
C LEU A 39 -6.02 -1.35 -4.06
N VAL A 40 -5.65 -1.23 -2.77
CA VAL A 40 -4.85 -2.25 -2.08
C VAL A 40 -5.55 -2.63 -0.77
N PRO A 41 -6.49 -3.59 -0.80
CA PRO A 41 -7.06 -4.15 0.42
C PRO A 41 -6.04 -5.02 1.15
N CYS A 42 -6.22 -5.20 2.45
CA CYS A 42 -5.44 -6.12 3.30
C CYS A 42 -3.92 -5.86 3.32
N GLY A 43 -3.50 -4.60 3.14
CA GLY A 43 -2.13 -4.19 3.46
C GLY A 43 -1.95 -3.93 4.96
N THR A 44 -0.79 -3.36 5.35
CA THR A 44 -0.53 -2.92 6.73
C THR A 44 -1.58 -1.90 7.21
N THR A 45 -1.94 -0.95 6.35
CA THR A 45 -2.95 0.08 6.63
C THR A 45 -4.35 -0.50 6.84
N GLY A 46 -4.64 -1.62 6.20
CA GLY A 46 -5.88 -2.36 6.35
C GLY A 46 -5.92 -3.30 7.56
N GLU A 47 -4.93 -3.24 8.46
CA GLU A 47 -4.84 -4.06 9.68
C GLU A 47 -4.89 -5.58 9.42
N SER A 48 -4.34 -6.04 8.31
CA SER A 48 -4.37 -7.46 7.93
C SER A 48 -3.75 -8.40 8.99
N ALA A 49 -2.83 -7.89 9.82
CA ALA A 49 -2.18 -8.68 10.87
C ALA A 49 -3.12 -9.08 12.02
N THR A 50 -4.26 -8.42 12.18
CA THR A 50 -5.26 -8.71 13.23
C THR A 50 -6.54 -9.35 12.68
N MET A 51 -6.60 -9.57 11.38
CA MET A 51 -7.71 -10.28 10.74
C MET A 51 -7.52 -11.80 10.82
N SER A 52 -8.61 -12.52 11.03
CA SER A 52 -8.64 -13.95 10.70
C SER A 52 -8.51 -14.14 9.18
N HIS A 53 -8.15 -15.35 8.74
CA HIS A 53 -8.06 -15.64 7.31
C HIS A 53 -9.41 -15.43 6.60
N GLU A 54 -10.52 -15.70 7.27
CA GLU A 54 -11.85 -15.51 6.69
C GLU A 54 -12.20 -14.03 6.55
N GLU A 55 -11.87 -13.18 7.53
CA GLU A 55 -12.03 -11.73 7.43
C GLU A 55 -11.12 -11.14 6.33
N HIS A 56 -9.89 -11.64 6.22
CA HIS A 56 -8.96 -11.23 5.16
C HIS A 56 -9.56 -11.51 3.77
N LYS A 57 -10.11 -12.71 3.56
CA LYS A 57 -10.81 -13.09 2.34
C LYS A 57 -12.07 -12.25 2.12
N GLN A 58 -12.83 -11.97 3.18
CA GLN A 58 -14.02 -11.13 3.12
C GLN A 58 -13.68 -9.72 2.65
N ALA A 59 -12.65 -9.09 3.22
CA ALA A 59 -12.22 -7.75 2.82
C ALA A 59 -11.81 -7.67 1.34
N ILE A 60 -11.09 -8.70 0.84
CA ILE A 60 -10.76 -8.79 -0.59
C ILE A 60 -12.02 -8.89 -1.45
N LYS A 61 -12.99 -9.75 -1.07
CA LYS A 61 -14.26 -9.91 -1.81
C LYS A 61 -15.08 -8.62 -1.85
N ILE A 62 -15.23 -7.94 -0.70
CA ILE A 62 -15.93 -6.65 -0.62
C ILE A 62 -15.27 -5.64 -1.58
N CYS A 63 -13.93 -5.60 -1.61
CA CYS A 63 -13.20 -4.69 -2.48
C CYS A 63 -13.44 -5.02 -3.97
N ILE A 64 -13.41 -6.28 -4.36
CA ILE A 64 -13.68 -6.72 -5.73
C ILE A 64 -15.11 -6.36 -6.15
N ASP A 65 -16.09 -6.74 -5.32
CA ASP A 65 -17.50 -6.47 -5.55
C ASP A 65 -17.77 -4.97 -5.74
N GLN A 66 -17.31 -4.15 -4.80
CA GLN A 66 -17.55 -2.70 -4.86
C GLN A 66 -16.79 -2.06 -6.01
N ASN A 67 -15.58 -2.52 -6.32
CA ASN A 67 -14.79 -2.00 -7.43
C ASN A 67 -15.45 -2.29 -8.78
N ASN A 68 -16.07 -3.44 -8.95
CA ASN A 68 -16.75 -3.86 -10.20
C ASN A 68 -15.89 -3.60 -11.46
N GLY A 69 -14.59 -3.94 -11.38
CA GLY A 69 -13.65 -3.83 -12.51
C GLY A 69 -13.25 -2.41 -12.93
N ARG A 70 -13.56 -1.38 -12.15
CA ARG A 70 -13.29 0.03 -12.52
C ARG A 70 -11.84 0.43 -12.42
N VAL A 71 -11.11 -0.09 -11.45
CA VAL A 71 -9.68 0.17 -11.24
C VAL A 71 -8.95 -1.12 -10.84
N PRO A 72 -7.63 -1.23 -11.06
CA PRO A 72 -6.86 -2.40 -10.65
C PRO A 72 -6.87 -2.63 -9.13
N ILE A 73 -6.91 -3.90 -8.71
CA ILE A 73 -6.79 -4.32 -7.32
C ILE A 73 -5.50 -5.11 -7.11
N LEU A 74 -4.67 -4.62 -6.19
CA LEU A 74 -3.47 -5.29 -5.66
C LEU A 74 -3.77 -5.80 -4.25
N ALA A 75 -4.20 -7.06 -4.10
CA ALA A 75 -4.53 -7.59 -2.76
C ALA A 75 -3.28 -7.89 -1.93
N GLY A 76 -3.25 -7.45 -0.68
CA GLY A 76 -2.23 -7.86 0.28
C GLY A 76 -2.36 -9.35 0.60
N THR A 77 -1.34 -10.15 0.26
CA THR A 77 -1.36 -11.62 0.46
C THR A 77 -0.09 -12.14 1.11
N GLY A 78 0.87 -11.26 1.43
CA GLY A 78 2.15 -11.66 2.02
C GLY A 78 2.03 -12.13 3.47
N SER A 79 2.89 -13.06 3.84
CA SER A 79 3.05 -13.57 5.20
C SER A 79 4.51 -13.96 5.43
N ASN A 80 4.93 -14.06 6.70
CA ASN A 80 6.21 -14.64 7.07
C ASN A 80 6.19 -16.19 7.06
N ASN A 81 5.03 -16.79 6.81
CA ASN A 81 4.82 -18.20 6.55
C ASN A 81 4.52 -18.40 5.05
N THR A 82 5.42 -19.09 4.35
CA THR A 82 5.30 -19.31 2.90
C THR A 82 3.99 -20.03 2.53
N SER A 83 3.55 -21.01 3.32
CA SER A 83 2.32 -21.76 3.06
C SER A 83 1.08 -20.87 3.18
N GLU A 84 1.08 -19.95 4.13
CA GLU A 84 0.01 -18.98 4.32
C GLU A 84 -0.04 -17.96 3.17
N ALA A 85 1.13 -17.42 2.78
CA ALA A 85 1.23 -16.54 1.63
C ALA A 85 0.75 -17.20 0.33
N ILE A 86 1.06 -18.49 0.12
CA ILE A 86 0.55 -19.29 -1.01
C ILE A 86 -0.98 -19.39 -0.94
N ALA A 87 -1.55 -19.73 0.22
CA ALA A 87 -2.99 -19.89 0.38
C ALA A 87 -3.75 -18.57 0.12
N LEU A 88 -3.27 -17.45 0.66
CA LEU A 88 -3.86 -16.13 0.46
C LEU A 88 -3.73 -15.67 -1.00
N THR A 89 -2.56 -15.90 -1.64
CA THR A 89 -2.35 -15.52 -3.05
C THR A 89 -3.22 -16.36 -3.98
N ARG A 90 -3.38 -17.66 -3.71
CA ARG A 90 -4.28 -18.54 -4.48
C ARG A 90 -5.72 -18.07 -4.37
N PHE A 91 -6.18 -17.79 -3.16
CA PHE A 91 -7.52 -17.25 -2.95
C PHE A 91 -7.73 -15.91 -3.72
N ALA A 92 -6.79 -14.97 -3.61
CA ALA A 92 -6.87 -13.68 -4.30
C ALA A 92 -6.94 -13.84 -5.81
N LYS A 93 -6.13 -14.76 -6.38
CA LYS A 93 -6.17 -15.14 -7.79
C LYS A 93 -7.53 -15.70 -8.21
N GLU A 94 -8.06 -16.64 -7.45
CA GLU A 94 -9.37 -17.27 -7.72
C GLU A 94 -10.52 -16.27 -7.58
N ALA A 95 -10.40 -15.30 -6.68
CA ALA A 95 -11.36 -14.21 -6.52
C ALA A 95 -11.31 -13.17 -7.64
N GLY A 96 -10.24 -13.14 -8.45
CA GLY A 96 -10.15 -12.29 -9.64
C GLY A 96 -9.50 -10.92 -9.42
N VAL A 97 -8.56 -10.77 -8.49
CA VAL A 97 -7.76 -9.56 -8.39
C VAL A 97 -6.71 -9.47 -9.52
N ASP A 98 -6.26 -8.26 -9.81
CA ASP A 98 -5.27 -8.01 -10.87
C ASP A 98 -3.85 -8.37 -10.46
N GLY A 99 -3.55 -8.37 -9.16
CA GLY A 99 -2.23 -8.72 -8.64
C GLY A 99 -2.19 -8.88 -7.12
N ALA A 100 -1.04 -9.35 -6.64
CA ALA A 100 -0.73 -9.52 -5.23
C ALA A 100 0.28 -8.47 -4.76
N LEU A 101 0.07 -7.92 -3.57
CA LEU A 101 1.10 -7.22 -2.80
C LEU A 101 1.65 -8.17 -1.75
N SER A 102 2.88 -8.65 -1.92
CA SER A 102 3.49 -9.65 -1.05
C SER A 102 4.66 -9.07 -0.27
N ILE A 103 4.47 -8.85 1.04
CA ILE A 103 5.51 -8.35 1.94
C ILE A 103 6.64 -9.36 2.12
N THR A 104 7.89 -8.87 2.23
CA THR A 104 9.01 -9.71 2.66
C THR A 104 8.72 -10.34 4.04
N PRO A 105 9.05 -11.63 4.28
CA PRO A 105 8.82 -12.28 5.57
C PRO A 105 9.39 -11.47 6.73
N TYR A 106 8.53 -11.10 7.66
CA TYR A 106 8.85 -10.35 8.87
C TYR A 106 9.14 -11.28 10.05
N TYR A 107 9.84 -10.80 11.07
CA TYR A 107 10.16 -11.49 12.31
C TYR A 107 11.20 -12.61 12.16
N ASN A 108 11.01 -13.59 11.28
CA ASN A 108 11.92 -14.74 11.05
C ASN A 108 13.14 -14.39 10.17
N LYS A 109 13.20 -13.19 9.59
CA LYS A 109 14.36 -12.57 8.91
C LYS A 109 15.12 -13.50 7.98
N PRO A 110 14.51 -13.97 6.87
CA PRO A 110 15.19 -14.85 5.92
C PRO A 110 16.41 -14.17 5.29
N THR A 111 17.37 -14.99 4.85
CA THR A 111 18.48 -14.53 4.02
C THR A 111 17.99 -14.13 2.62
N GLN A 112 18.83 -13.49 1.81
CA GLN A 112 18.49 -13.14 0.41
C GLN A 112 18.08 -14.39 -0.40
N ALA A 113 18.79 -15.50 -0.22
CA ALA A 113 18.42 -16.78 -0.83
C ALA A 113 17.05 -17.29 -0.34
N GLY A 114 16.74 -17.10 0.94
CA GLY A 114 15.44 -17.43 1.53
C GLY A 114 14.32 -16.58 0.96
N LEU A 115 14.54 -15.26 0.75
CA LEU A 115 13.59 -14.36 0.09
C LEU A 115 13.28 -14.84 -1.34
N LYS A 116 14.32 -15.15 -2.11
CA LYS A 116 14.14 -15.67 -3.47
C LYS A 116 13.36 -16.99 -3.49
N ALA A 117 13.69 -17.93 -2.60
CA ALA A 117 12.98 -19.20 -2.49
C ALA A 117 11.51 -19.02 -2.09
N HIS A 118 11.22 -18.09 -1.17
CA HIS A 118 9.87 -17.75 -0.74
C HIS A 118 8.99 -17.25 -1.90
N PHE A 119 9.43 -16.23 -2.63
CA PHE A 119 8.66 -15.67 -3.76
C PHE A 119 8.54 -16.69 -4.92
N LYS A 120 9.57 -17.50 -5.14
CA LYS A 120 9.54 -18.59 -6.14
C LYS A 120 8.49 -19.65 -5.80
N ALA A 121 8.36 -20.02 -4.54
CA ALA A 121 7.35 -20.96 -4.09
C ALA A 121 5.92 -20.39 -4.25
N ILE A 122 5.71 -19.12 -3.91
CA ILE A 122 4.41 -18.43 -4.09
C ILE A 122 4.03 -18.42 -5.57
N ALA A 123 4.92 -17.94 -6.45
CA ALA A 123 4.66 -17.82 -7.87
C ALA A 123 4.36 -19.19 -8.52
N ARG A 124 5.08 -20.25 -8.11
CA ARG A 124 4.85 -21.60 -8.62
C ARG A 124 3.46 -22.14 -8.27
N GLU A 125 3.02 -21.95 -7.03
CA GLU A 125 1.77 -22.51 -6.51
C GLU A 125 0.54 -21.64 -6.77
N ALA A 126 0.74 -20.32 -6.92
CA ALA A 126 -0.30 -19.33 -7.14
C ALA A 126 0.20 -18.24 -8.10
N PRO A 127 0.38 -18.57 -9.41
CA PRO A 127 0.90 -17.63 -10.39
C PRO A 127 -0.07 -16.46 -10.58
N LEU A 128 0.31 -15.29 -10.06
CA LEU A 128 -0.42 -14.02 -10.11
C LEU A 128 0.60 -12.89 -10.22
N PRO A 129 0.37 -11.84 -11.04
CA PRO A 129 1.25 -10.67 -11.05
C PRO A 129 1.49 -10.16 -9.63
N THR A 130 2.76 -10.10 -9.21
CA THR A 130 3.12 -9.81 -7.82
C THR A 130 4.01 -8.57 -7.73
N VAL A 131 3.61 -7.64 -6.88
CA VAL A 131 4.45 -6.55 -6.39
C VAL A 131 5.01 -6.97 -5.03
N VAL A 132 6.32 -7.17 -4.97
CA VAL A 132 7.01 -7.47 -3.70
C VAL A 132 7.02 -6.22 -2.82
N TYR A 133 6.79 -6.37 -1.52
CA TYR A 133 6.80 -5.23 -0.60
C TYR A 133 8.00 -5.30 0.34
N ASN A 134 8.95 -4.37 0.14
CA ASN A 134 10.16 -4.20 0.94
C ASN A 134 9.98 -3.07 1.95
N VAL A 135 9.95 -3.39 3.24
CA VAL A 135 9.77 -2.43 4.34
C VAL A 135 10.63 -2.80 5.55
N PRO A 136 11.95 -2.60 5.48
CA PRO A 136 12.91 -3.06 6.49
C PRO A 136 12.59 -2.60 7.91
N GLY A 137 12.04 -1.39 8.07
CA GLY A 137 11.64 -0.83 9.35
C GLY A 137 10.53 -1.61 10.08
N ARG A 138 9.76 -2.42 9.34
CA ARG A 138 8.71 -3.28 9.92
C ARG A 138 9.10 -4.76 9.93
N THR A 139 9.77 -5.22 8.90
CA THR A 139 10.09 -6.65 8.73
C THR A 139 11.38 -7.08 9.41
N GLY A 140 12.31 -6.14 9.60
CA GLY A 140 13.66 -6.43 10.07
C GLY A 140 14.56 -7.09 9.02
N VAL A 141 14.12 -7.17 7.76
CA VAL A 141 14.89 -7.68 6.62
C VAL A 141 14.79 -6.71 5.45
N ASN A 142 15.89 -6.46 4.76
CA ASN A 142 15.93 -5.65 3.54
C ASN A 142 16.13 -6.56 2.33
N LEU A 143 15.25 -6.45 1.34
CA LEU A 143 15.44 -7.06 0.03
C LEU A 143 16.40 -6.18 -0.77
N LEU A 144 17.60 -6.68 -1.04
CA LEU A 144 18.63 -5.94 -1.77
C LEU A 144 18.29 -5.82 -3.26
N PRO A 145 18.67 -4.72 -3.94
CA PRO A 145 18.39 -4.51 -5.36
C PRO A 145 18.93 -5.62 -6.27
N GLU A 146 20.09 -6.20 -5.96
CA GLU A 146 20.69 -7.32 -6.70
C GLU A 146 19.79 -8.55 -6.60
N THR A 147 19.29 -8.85 -5.40
CA THR A 147 18.39 -9.99 -5.18
C THR A 147 17.03 -9.75 -5.86
N LEU A 148 16.53 -8.51 -5.84
CA LEU A 148 15.30 -8.14 -6.55
C LEU A 148 15.45 -8.37 -8.07
N ALA A 149 16.60 -8.00 -8.65
CA ALA A 149 16.89 -8.24 -10.07
C ALA A 149 16.95 -9.74 -10.41
N GLU A 150 17.56 -10.57 -9.53
CA GLU A 150 17.54 -12.02 -9.68
C GLU A 150 16.11 -12.59 -9.60
N ILE A 151 15.30 -12.10 -8.66
CA ILE A 151 13.89 -12.48 -8.51
C ILE A 151 13.12 -12.13 -9.78
N LYS A 152 13.22 -10.90 -10.29
CA LYS A 152 12.57 -10.50 -11.56
C LYS A 152 12.97 -11.43 -12.72
N LYS A 153 14.26 -11.76 -12.82
CA LYS A 153 14.78 -12.61 -13.90
C LYS A 153 14.26 -14.05 -13.84
N GLU A 154 14.15 -14.62 -12.64
CA GLU A 154 13.78 -16.03 -12.43
C GLU A 154 12.28 -16.25 -12.23
N ILE A 155 11.52 -15.22 -11.87
CA ILE A 155 10.12 -15.30 -11.47
C ILE A 155 9.31 -14.26 -12.28
N PRO A 156 8.80 -14.63 -13.47
CA PRO A 156 8.09 -13.70 -14.37
C PRO A 156 6.84 -13.06 -13.74
N GLU A 157 6.26 -13.69 -12.73
CA GLU A 157 5.12 -13.17 -11.99
C GLU A 157 5.50 -11.95 -11.13
N VAL A 158 6.77 -11.77 -10.77
CA VAL A 158 7.22 -10.58 -10.04
C VAL A 158 7.42 -9.43 -11.00
N VAL A 159 6.45 -8.52 -11.03
CA VAL A 159 6.36 -7.40 -11.98
C VAL A 159 6.66 -6.04 -11.36
N GLY A 160 6.88 -5.99 -10.04
CA GLY A 160 7.16 -4.74 -9.36
C GLY A 160 7.64 -4.90 -7.93
N VAL A 161 8.00 -3.77 -7.33
CA VAL A 161 8.33 -3.63 -5.92
C VAL A 161 7.65 -2.39 -5.34
N LYS A 162 7.04 -2.52 -4.15
CA LYS A 162 6.72 -1.42 -3.26
C LYS A 162 7.93 -1.19 -2.36
N GLU A 163 8.65 -0.10 -2.61
CA GLU A 163 9.89 0.22 -1.89
C GLU A 163 9.60 1.20 -0.73
N ALA A 164 9.82 0.77 0.48
CA ALA A 164 9.60 1.52 1.70
C ALA A 164 10.80 1.46 2.67
N SER A 165 12.01 1.40 2.13
CA SER A 165 13.22 1.55 2.95
C SER A 165 13.56 3.01 3.26
N GLY A 166 12.94 3.98 2.57
CA GLY A 166 13.32 5.39 2.63
C GLY A 166 14.65 5.72 1.94
N ASN A 167 15.29 4.75 1.30
CA ASN A 167 16.60 4.90 0.67
C ASN A 167 16.48 5.15 -0.84
N ILE A 168 16.61 6.41 -1.25
CA ILE A 168 16.52 6.82 -2.66
C ILE A 168 17.63 6.19 -3.52
N SER A 169 18.81 5.93 -2.97
CA SER A 169 19.87 5.22 -3.70
C SER A 169 19.46 3.78 -4.02
N GLN A 170 18.78 3.09 -3.08
CA GLN A 170 18.23 1.75 -3.31
C GLN A 170 17.11 1.76 -4.37
N VAL A 171 16.30 2.83 -4.41
CA VAL A 171 15.31 3.05 -5.49
C VAL A 171 15.97 3.13 -6.84
N SER A 172 17.03 3.96 -6.98
CA SER A 172 17.81 4.08 -8.22
C SER A 172 18.37 2.74 -8.68
N GLN A 173 18.98 1.98 -7.77
CA GLN A 173 19.53 0.65 -8.07
C GLN A 173 18.42 -0.34 -8.48
N ALA A 174 17.25 -0.30 -7.83
CA ALA A 174 16.12 -1.15 -8.21
C ALA A 174 15.65 -0.86 -9.65
N VAL A 175 15.57 0.42 -10.04
CA VAL A 175 15.23 0.82 -11.41
C VAL A 175 16.35 0.43 -12.39
N GLU A 176 17.61 0.64 -12.05
CA GLU A 176 18.77 0.31 -12.88
C GLU A 176 18.84 -1.19 -13.17
N TYR A 177 18.78 -2.04 -12.12
CA TYR A 177 18.99 -3.48 -12.23
C TYR A 177 17.76 -4.22 -12.76
N CYS A 178 16.55 -3.73 -12.41
CA CYS A 178 15.31 -4.34 -12.89
C CYS A 178 14.82 -3.75 -14.23
N GLY A 179 15.37 -2.60 -14.67
CA GLY A 179 14.95 -1.93 -15.91
C GLY A 179 13.67 -1.09 -15.73
N ARG A 180 13.45 -0.19 -16.70
CA ARG A 180 12.38 0.82 -16.65
C ARG A 180 10.95 0.26 -16.86
N ASP A 181 10.82 -0.97 -17.29
CA ASP A 181 9.57 -1.69 -17.46
C ASP A 181 9.06 -2.30 -16.14
N PHE A 182 9.94 -2.40 -15.14
CA PHE A 182 9.58 -2.90 -13.81
C PHE A 182 8.88 -1.82 -12.97
N SER A 183 7.78 -2.19 -12.28
CA SER A 183 7.00 -1.26 -11.48
C SER A 183 7.64 -1.00 -10.12
N VAL A 184 8.44 0.06 -9.99
CA VAL A 184 8.95 0.52 -8.69
C VAL A 184 7.98 1.57 -8.14
N LEU A 185 7.27 1.23 -7.04
CA LEU A 185 6.27 2.07 -6.39
C LEU A 185 6.76 2.51 -5.01
N ALA A 186 6.52 3.78 -4.65
CA ALA A 186 6.81 4.26 -3.31
C ALA A 186 5.92 3.56 -2.27
N GLY A 187 6.52 3.14 -1.16
CA GLY A 187 5.80 2.69 0.02
C GLY A 187 5.60 3.79 1.06
N GLU A 188 6.20 4.95 0.84
CA GLU A 188 6.14 6.13 1.70
C GLU A 188 5.67 7.35 0.89
N ASP A 189 4.62 8.00 1.35
CA ASP A 189 4.01 9.14 0.67
C ASP A 189 4.96 10.33 0.50
N PHE A 190 5.91 10.49 1.42
CA PHE A 190 6.84 11.61 1.44
C PHE A 190 7.89 11.54 0.32
N ILE A 191 8.18 10.34 -0.20
CA ILE A 191 9.20 10.14 -1.25
C ILE A 191 8.61 9.87 -2.64
N VAL A 192 7.32 10.07 -2.85
CA VAL A 192 6.65 9.77 -4.13
C VAL A 192 7.34 10.50 -5.29
N LEU A 193 7.46 11.83 -5.21
CA LEU A 193 8.06 12.62 -6.27
C LEU A 193 9.56 12.33 -6.45
N PRO A 194 10.39 12.27 -5.39
CA PRO A 194 11.78 11.80 -5.50
C PRO A 194 11.92 10.43 -6.15
N LEU A 195 11.09 9.45 -5.76
CA LEU A 195 11.11 8.12 -6.35
C LEU A 195 10.74 8.15 -7.84
N MET A 196 9.70 8.89 -8.21
CA MET A 196 9.29 9.01 -9.61
C MET A 196 10.37 9.69 -10.44
N SER A 197 11.13 10.64 -9.89
CA SER A 197 12.27 11.28 -10.57
C SER A 197 13.41 10.31 -10.88
N GLN A 198 13.52 9.21 -10.15
CA GLN A 198 14.48 8.13 -10.40
C GLN A 198 13.96 7.05 -11.36
N GLY A 199 12.77 7.23 -11.95
CA GLY A 199 12.15 6.28 -12.87
C GLY A 199 11.12 5.35 -12.22
N GLY A 200 10.78 5.59 -10.96
CA GLY A 200 9.64 4.93 -10.32
C GLY A 200 8.32 5.30 -10.97
N LYS A 201 7.28 4.50 -10.73
CA LYS A 201 6.00 4.55 -11.45
C LYS A 201 4.86 5.19 -10.67
N GLY A 202 5.00 5.40 -9.36
CA GLY A 202 3.91 5.91 -8.52
C GLY A 202 4.05 5.47 -7.06
N VAL A 203 2.92 5.25 -6.40
CA VAL A 203 2.86 5.02 -4.94
C VAL A 203 1.75 4.05 -4.54
N ILE A 204 1.98 3.29 -3.49
CA ILE A 204 0.93 2.65 -2.69
C ILE A 204 0.81 3.45 -1.38
N SER A 205 -0.14 4.35 -1.34
CA SER A 205 -0.25 5.51 -0.45
C SER A 205 -1.11 5.25 0.79
N VAL A 206 -0.71 5.80 1.92
CA VAL A 206 -1.53 5.96 3.13
C VAL A 206 -2.35 7.25 3.05
N VAL A 207 -1.73 8.36 2.67
CA VAL A 207 -2.36 9.70 2.60
C VAL A 207 -3.54 9.72 1.62
N SER A 208 -3.52 8.90 0.58
CA SER A 208 -4.64 8.79 -0.35
C SER A 208 -5.96 8.38 0.32
N ASN A 209 -5.95 7.70 1.48
CA ASN A 209 -7.18 7.44 2.23
C ASN A 209 -7.92 8.72 2.64
N ILE A 210 -7.23 9.84 2.83
CA ILE A 210 -7.81 11.14 3.26
C ILE A 210 -7.73 12.24 2.20
N ALA A 211 -6.86 12.09 1.20
CA ALA A 211 -6.66 13.08 0.14
C ALA A 211 -6.40 12.38 -1.22
N PRO A 212 -7.33 11.51 -1.68
CA PRO A 212 -7.10 10.67 -2.86
C PRO A 212 -6.86 11.49 -4.13
N SER A 213 -7.66 12.50 -4.42
CA SER A 213 -7.53 13.31 -5.64
C SER A 213 -6.19 14.06 -5.73
N LYS A 214 -5.65 14.52 -4.59
CA LYS A 214 -4.36 15.19 -4.56
C LYS A 214 -3.22 14.23 -4.83
N MET A 215 -3.25 13.03 -4.24
CA MET A 215 -2.23 12.00 -4.47
C MET A 215 -2.28 11.46 -5.91
N ALA A 216 -3.48 11.21 -6.42
CA ALA A 216 -3.68 10.83 -7.83
C ALA A 216 -3.19 11.94 -8.77
N GLY A 217 -3.52 13.20 -8.45
CA GLY A 217 -3.07 14.37 -9.19
C GLY A 217 -1.56 14.52 -9.25
N LEU A 218 -0.84 14.29 -8.13
CA LEU A 218 0.62 14.32 -8.09
C LEU A 218 1.22 13.30 -9.08
N CYS A 219 0.79 12.05 -8.98
CA CYS A 219 1.30 11.00 -9.87
C CYS A 219 0.95 11.28 -11.34
N SER A 220 -0.29 11.70 -11.62
CA SER A 220 -0.75 12.02 -12.97
C SER A 220 0.01 13.20 -13.57
N ALA A 221 0.22 14.28 -12.82
CA ALA A 221 0.98 15.44 -13.25
C ALA A 221 2.42 15.04 -13.63
N TYR A 222 3.10 14.28 -12.77
CA TYR A 222 4.47 13.82 -13.08
C TYR A 222 4.52 12.92 -14.32
N LEU A 223 3.61 11.95 -14.44
CA LEU A 223 3.54 11.04 -15.59
C LEU A 223 3.23 11.78 -16.91
N SER A 224 2.49 12.88 -16.85
CA SER A 224 2.22 13.77 -17.99
C SER A 224 3.32 14.82 -18.23
N LYS A 225 4.42 14.78 -17.47
CA LYS A 225 5.57 15.70 -17.53
C LYS A 225 5.27 17.13 -17.04
N ASP A 226 4.17 17.35 -16.33
CA ASP A 226 3.87 18.59 -15.62
C ASP A 226 4.55 18.56 -14.24
N VAL A 227 5.87 18.78 -14.26
CA VAL A 227 6.73 18.64 -13.07
C VAL A 227 6.43 19.72 -12.05
N ASP A 228 6.10 20.94 -12.48
CA ASP A 228 5.80 22.07 -11.59
C ASP A 228 4.53 21.76 -10.78
N LYS A 229 3.47 21.31 -11.43
CA LYS A 229 2.24 20.91 -10.75
C LYS A 229 2.47 19.71 -9.81
N ALA A 230 3.30 18.74 -10.21
CA ALA A 230 3.65 17.62 -9.34
C ALA A 230 4.40 18.09 -8.08
N LEU A 231 5.28 19.08 -8.22
CA LEU A 231 6.05 19.67 -7.13
C LEU A 231 5.13 20.45 -6.17
N ASP A 232 4.19 21.26 -6.69
CA ASP A 232 3.20 21.98 -5.91
C ASP A 232 2.35 21.01 -5.06
N LEU A 233 1.86 19.92 -5.68
CA LEU A 233 1.08 18.88 -4.99
C LEU A 233 1.90 18.13 -3.96
N HIS A 234 3.19 17.88 -4.24
CA HIS A 234 4.10 17.25 -3.29
C HIS A 234 4.23 18.06 -1.99
N PHE A 235 4.46 19.38 -2.11
CA PHE A 235 4.55 20.25 -0.94
C PHE A 235 3.20 20.50 -0.27
N ASP A 236 2.13 20.54 -1.03
CA ASP A 236 0.77 20.64 -0.46
C ASP A 236 0.41 19.41 0.37
N LEU A 237 0.81 18.20 -0.05
CA LEU A 237 0.60 16.94 0.67
C LEU A 237 1.57 16.74 1.84
N ALA A 238 2.74 17.37 1.85
CA ALA A 238 3.81 17.12 2.82
C ALA A 238 3.37 17.21 4.30
N PRO A 239 2.51 18.17 4.73
CA PRO A 239 2.00 18.19 6.10
C PRO A 239 1.13 16.96 6.43
N LEU A 240 0.31 16.49 5.48
CA LEU A 240 -0.51 15.29 5.65
C LEU A 240 0.37 14.03 5.71
N CYS A 241 1.39 13.94 4.85
CA CYS A 241 2.35 12.82 4.88
C CYS A 241 3.01 12.69 6.27
N ARG A 242 3.44 13.80 6.87
CA ARG A 242 4.00 13.79 8.23
C ARG A 242 2.96 13.41 9.29
N ALA A 243 1.73 13.93 9.17
CA ALA A 243 0.67 13.69 10.14
C ALA A 243 0.24 12.22 10.20
N MET A 244 0.28 11.50 9.08
CA MET A 244 -0.04 10.07 9.03
C MET A 244 0.98 9.18 9.76
N PHE A 245 2.08 9.76 10.23
CA PHE A 245 3.13 9.08 10.99
C PHE A 245 3.45 9.76 12.34
N PHE A 246 2.53 10.57 12.88
CA PHE A 246 2.64 11.05 14.27
C PHE A 246 2.63 9.89 15.27
N GLU A 247 1.97 8.80 14.90
CA GLU A 247 2.03 7.50 15.55
C GLU A 247 2.09 6.40 14.49
N THR A 248 2.20 5.15 14.90
CA THR A 248 2.26 4.02 13.99
C THR A 248 1.02 3.97 13.07
N ASN A 249 1.25 3.95 11.75
CA ASN A 249 0.19 3.67 10.78
C ASN A 249 -0.42 2.26 11.02
N PRO A 250 -1.78 2.11 11.10
CA PRO A 250 -2.81 3.02 10.60
C PRO A 250 -3.50 3.92 11.65
N ILE A 251 -2.96 4.08 12.86
CA ILE A 251 -3.63 4.86 13.91
C ILE A 251 -3.98 6.27 13.42
N PRO A 252 -3.05 7.09 12.88
CA PRO A 252 -3.38 8.45 12.46
C PRO A 252 -4.38 8.51 11.29
N VAL A 253 -4.27 7.63 10.30
CA VAL A 253 -5.16 7.68 9.13
C VAL A 253 -6.59 7.28 9.48
N LYS A 254 -6.79 6.29 10.34
CA LYS A 254 -8.15 5.92 10.81
C LYS A 254 -8.73 7.00 11.71
N THR A 255 -7.92 7.60 12.59
CA THR A 255 -8.32 8.76 13.39
C THR A 255 -8.72 9.93 12.49
N ALA A 256 -7.96 10.22 11.43
CA ALA A 256 -8.30 11.28 10.47
C ALA A 256 -9.64 11.01 9.77
N LEU A 257 -9.86 9.80 9.28
CA LEU A 257 -11.11 9.43 8.61
C LEU A 257 -12.32 9.52 9.56
N SER A 258 -12.15 9.16 10.82
CA SER A 258 -13.20 9.32 11.84
C SER A 258 -13.50 10.81 12.10
N ILE A 259 -12.48 11.64 12.25
CA ILE A 259 -12.64 13.10 12.41
C ILE A 259 -13.33 13.72 11.18
N MET A 260 -13.07 13.20 9.98
CA MET A 260 -13.74 13.60 8.74
C MET A 260 -15.17 13.05 8.61
N GLY A 261 -15.67 12.27 9.58
CA GLY A 261 -17.01 11.67 9.58
C GLY A 261 -17.22 10.55 8.56
N ARG A 262 -16.13 9.89 8.12
CA ARG A 262 -16.21 8.85 7.09
C ARG A 262 -16.35 7.44 7.62
N MET A 263 -15.96 7.19 8.86
CA MET A 263 -16.10 5.90 9.55
C MET A 263 -16.02 6.10 11.06
N ASP A 264 -16.47 5.12 11.82
CA ASP A 264 -16.22 5.06 13.26
C ASP A 264 -14.76 4.74 13.53
N LEU A 265 -14.20 5.27 14.65
CA LEU A 265 -12.84 4.96 15.05
C LEU A 265 -12.82 3.67 15.86
N GLU A 266 -12.46 2.59 15.22
CA GLU A 266 -12.20 1.32 15.89
C GLU A 266 -10.87 0.73 15.37
N LEU A 267 -9.97 0.40 16.29
CA LEU A 267 -8.69 -0.23 16.05
C LEU A 267 -8.65 -1.55 16.81
N ARG A 268 -8.04 -2.57 16.24
CA ARG A 268 -7.85 -3.86 16.92
C ARG A 268 -6.53 -3.90 17.65
N LEU A 269 -6.54 -4.44 18.88
CA LEU A 269 -5.28 -4.66 19.61
C LEU A 269 -4.28 -5.46 18.77
N PRO A 270 -2.97 -5.15 18.83
CA PRO A 270 -2.31 -4.27 19.83
C PRO A 270 -2.37 -2.76 19.53
N LEU A 271 -3.04 -2.33 18.46
CA LEU A 271 -3.22 -0.91 18.18
C LEU A 271 -4.30 -0.32 19.09
N VAL A 272 -4.08 0.91 19.52
CA VAL A 272 -4.99 1.68 20.38
C VAL A 272 -5.25 3.06 19.80
N ASN A 273 -6.26 3.75 20.33
CA ASN A 273 -6.57 5.11 19.90
C ASN A 273 -5.36 6.04 20.06
N MET A 274 -5.27 7.02 19.17
CA MET A 274 -4.23 8.03 19.14
C MET A 274 -4.15 8.81 20.46
N GLN A 275 -2.95 9.17 20.90
CA GLN A 275 -2.75 9.99 22.08
C GLN A 275 -3.41 11.37 21.88
N PRO A 276 -4.08 11.94 22.90
CA PRO A 276 -4.87 13.19 22.74
C PRO A 276 -4.05 14.37 22.20
N GLU A 277 -2.78 14.47 22.57
CA GLU A 277 -1.89 15.51 22.06
C GLU A 277 -1.65 15.38 20.55
N ASN A 278 -1.39 14.15 20.08
CA ASN A 278 -1.16 13.89 18.65
C ASN A 278 -2.47 14.02 17.85
N GLU A 279 -3.60 13.60 18.41
CA GLU A 279 -4.91 13.82 17.80
C GLU A 279 -5.21 15.31 17.62
N SER A 280 -4.87 16.15 18.63
CA SER A 280 -5.03 17.60 18.53
C SER A 280 -4.17 18.19 17.42
N LYS A 281 -2.91 17.75 17.28
CA LYS A 281 -2.02 18.14 16.18
C LYS A 281 -2.58 17.69 14.82
N LEU A 282 -3.10 16.46 14.73
CA LEU A 282 -3.73 15.93 13.52
C LEU A 282 -4.93 16.78 13.10
N LYS A 283 -5.83 17.13 14.04
CA LYS A 283 -6.98 18.01 13.79
C LYS A 283 -6.57 19.37 13.23
N GLN A 284 -5.47 19.94 13.74
CA GLN A 284 -4.94 21.20 13.22
C GLN A 284 -4.48 21.08 11.76
N VAL A 285 -3.76 19.99 11.43
CA VAL A 285 -3.31 19.73 10.06
C VAL A 285 -4.50 19.53 9.12
N LEU A 286 -5.52 18.75 9.53
CA LEU A 286 -6.74 18.54 8.73
C LEU A 286 -7.48 19.86 8.45
N LYS A 287 -7.62 20.74 9.46
CA LYS A 287 -8.20 22.10 9.29
C LYS A 287 -7.39 22.95 8.32
N GLN A 288 -6.05 22.99 8.47
CA GLN A 288 -5.18 23.75 7.57
C GLN A 288 -5.29 23.28 6.11
N LYS A 289 -5.57 21.99 5.91
CA LYS A 289 -5.73 21.39 4.58
C LYS A 289 -7.18 21.36 4.10
N GLN A 290 -8.11 21.96 4.84
CA GLN A 290 -9.55 22.06 4.51
C GLN A 290 -10.21 20.69 4.31
N LEU A 291 -9.80 19.71 5.10
CA LEU A 291 -10.37 18.38 5.11
C LEU A 291 -11.48 18.23 6.16
N ILE A 292 -11.55 19.18 7.08
CA ILE A 292 -12.62 19.36 8.09
C ILE A 292 -12.92 20.84 8.31
#